data_5c1326a34483faa36a1e280f41b3fefc
#
_entry.id   5c1326a34483faa36a1e280f41b3fefc
#
_cell.length_a   1.000
_cell.length_b   1.000
_cell.length_c   1.000
_cell.angle_alpha   90.00
_cell.angle_beta   90.00
_cell.angle_gamma   90.00
#
_symmetry.space_group_name_H-M   'P 1'
#
loop_
_entity.id
_entity.type
_entity.pdbx_description
1 polymer ?
#
loop_
_entity_poly.entity_id
_entity_poly.type
_entity_poly.pdbx_seq_one_letter_code
_entity_poly.pdbx_strand_id
1 'polypeptide(L)'
;MGRPDDGGGDFSGIDPQKLWDLINSMKNKTGYDGNGSAAPQVSSWMGQANRIGLDTSRLSTINKHFSWAQGQLPMLRRRQSLAANQSAEQGDFGQKGMVGAGAGSLGNFPTSEAAAKAGQDDAKKFKDGKISLQDYLKLIQANQSDPDYAKAGATELGQYRLTELLHDSAALDFDHPELGRAALANFVANAMRAGVDFKDRDGREPLSLLSGLVNKAVFPADVLTNLADQCLAPGNTMYSDEVWKALAADPKAATQFVHDNIEYLPEFMKANSEHTGGLVDPYVKDFAAVLEAGMIGGPGADPKLAADNTTKLVTYYSSHDNHTHPEMQQVFADVIVFYGDDVKASLTDPFPVDLGPGHVSVPNSAWEGFIHESMQNPKATAELLAFSKDMANRVADSDPDNPAAQNAAGLIEGTFGFEATKVYQEIKAKDSKDASTWQGIVSSQLSTVLGTGVDIAFDPGAVVKTVSKAAIKDVLNLFTTHIVKISPDQMGDPPSTATWRDDWSEAAHQSYMKNHSLGNPQQYAQIYSDGKPFLTDDGHLVENATPGQQKAYSEWLKDAAVANALDKAFLNRDLGRLGSMTGVH
;
A
#
# COMPACT_ATOMS: atom_id res chain seq x y z
N MET A 1 14.28 -2.34 -3.12
CA MET A 1 13.62 -2.79 -4.35
C MET A 1 14.16 -4.17 -4.68
N GLY A 2 13.51 -5.21 -4.10
CA GLY A 2 13.79 -6.59 -4.45
C GLY A 2 13.17 -6.88 -5.81
N ARG A 3 13.91 -7.54 -6.71
CA ARG A 3 13.32 -8.28 -7.82
C ARG A 3 12.25 -9.21 -7.25
N PRO A 4 11.13 -9.43 -7.92
CA PRO A 4 10.32 -10.61 -7.67
C PRO A 4 11.12 -11.80 -8.23
N ASP A 5 12.05 -12.31 -7.45
CA ASP A 5 12.59 -13.65 -7.61
C ASP A 5 11.66 -14.52 -6.79
N ASP A 6 11.04 -15.45 -7.51
CA ASP A 6 10.82 -16.83 -7.09
C ASP A 6 9.55 -17.44 -7.69
N GLY A 7 9.33 -17.15 -8.93
CA GLY A 7 8.52 -18.00 -9.79
C GLY A 7 9.19 -18.01 -11.15
N GLY A 8 9.99 -19.04 -11.43
CA GLY A 8 10.85 -19.15 -12.61
C GLY A 8 10.11 -19.14 -13.95
N GLY A 9 9.44 -18.05 -14.25
CA GLY A 9 8.95 -17.70 -15.57
C GLY A 9 9.75 -16.52 -16.07
N ASP A 10 10.40 -16.65 -17.22
CA ASP A 10 11.06 -15.54 -17.90
C ASP A 10 10.05 -14.39 -18.05
N PHE A 11 10.21 -13.31 -17.26
CA PHE A 11 9.46 -12.08 -17.45
C PHE A 11 9.89 -11.45 -18.77
N SER A 12 9.08 -11.60 -19.80
CA SER A 12 9.25 -10.91 -21.07
C SER A 12 8.29 -9.74 -21.15
N GLY A 13 8.80 -8.54 -20.81
CA GLY A 13 8.08 -7.29 -21.03
C GLY A 13 8.23 -6.82 -22.47
N ILE A 14 7.18 -6.22 -23.04
CA ILE A 14 7.22 -5.53 -24.31
C ILE A 14 7.20 -4.03 -24.00
N ASP A 15 8.27 -3.32 -24.43
CA ASP A 15 8.30 -1.86 -24.43
C ASP A 15 7.64 -1.36 -25.72
N PRO A 16 6.46 -0.72 -25.65
CA PRO A 16 5.74 -0.25 -26.83
C PRO A 16 6.54 0.73 -27.69
N GLN A 17 7.41 1.55 -27.08
CA GLN A 17 8.24 2.50 -27.80
C GLN A 17 9.36 1.79 -28.57
N LYS A 18 10.05 0.84 -27.94
CA LYS A 18 11.09 0.04 -28.63
C LYS A 18 10.50 -0.81 -29.75
N LEU A 19 9.29 -1.34 -29.55
CA LEU A 19 8.58 -2.05 -30.60
C LEU A 19 8.20 -1.13 -31.77
N TRP A 20 7.79 0.10 -31.49
CA TRP A 20 7.55 1.14 -32.49
C TRP A 20 8.80 1.48 -33.28
N ASP A 21 9.94 1.64 -32.60
CA ASP A 21 11.24 1.92 -33.24
C ASP A 21 11.68 0.76 -34.15
N LEU A 22 11.48 -0.49 -33.71
CA LEU A 22 11.72 -1.69 -34.53
C LEU A 22 10.83 -1.70 -35.78
N ILE A 23 9.53 -1.44 -35.63
CA ILE A 23 8.58 -1.37 -36.76
C ILE A 23 9.02 -0.33 -37.78
N ASN A 24 9.39 0.88 -37.33
CA ASN A 24 9.86 1.94 -38.21
C ASN A 24 11.20 1.57 -38.87
N SER A 25 12.12 0.96 -38.15
CA SER A 25 13.37 0.47 -38.71
C SER A 25 13.15 -0.59 -39.80
N MET A 26 12.27 -1.57 -39.51
CA MET A 26 11.89 -2.62 -40.51
C MET A 26 11.23 -1.99 -41.72
N LYS A 27 10.23 -1.11 -41.54
CA LYS A 27 9.57 -0.40 -42.65
C LYS A 27 10.57 0.35 -43.51
N ASN A 28 11.46 1.12 -42.90
CA ASN A 28 12.39 1.98 -43.62
C ASN A 28 13.49 1.16 -44.34
N LYS A 29 13.97 0.06 -43.75
CA LYS A 29 15.05 -0.74 -44.34
C LYS A 29 14.58 -1.77 -45.38
N THR A 30 13.37 -2.32 -45.20
CA THR A 30 12.85 -3.41 -46.07
C THR A 30 11.75 -2.94 -47.02
N GLY A 31 11.22 -1.70 -46.85
CA GLY A 31 10.18 -1.13 -47.69
C GLY A 31 10.69 -0.73 -49.05
N TYR A 32 9.77 -0.64 -50.05
CA TYR A 32 10.08 -0.19 -51.40
C TYR A 32 10.00 1.34 -51.56
N ASP A 33 9.42 2.04 -50.59
CA ASP A 33 9.07 3.46 -50.70
C ASP A 33 10.02 4.41 -49.94
N GLY A 34 11.06 3.89 -49.30
CA GLY A 34 11.94 4.68 -48.41
C GLY A 34 13.29 5.07 -49.07
N ASN A 35 13.67 6.33 -48.97
CA ASN A 35 15.04 6.78 -49.28
C ASN A 35 16.03 6.04 -48.35
N GLY A 36 16.93 5.24 -48.97
CA GLY A 36 17.91 4.45 -48.22
C GLY A 36 17.48 3.01 -47.90
N SER A 37 16.29 2.55 -48.36
CA SER A 37 15.87 1.18 -48.16
C SER A 37 16.69 0.22 -49.05
N ALA A 38 17.01 -0.96 -48.52
CA ALA A 38 17.81 -1.97 -49.25
C ALA A 38 16.99 -2.72 -50.31
N ALA A 39 15.67 -2.82 -50.18
CA ALA A 39 14.81 -3.60 -51.07
C ALA A 39 14.83 -3.11 -52.52
N PRO A 40 14.68 -1.81 -52.84
CA PRO A 40 14.81 -1.30 -54.19
C PRO A 40 16.20 -1.51 -54.78
N GLN A 41 17.26 -1.40 -53.96
CA GLN A 41 18.64 -1.64 -54.40
C GLN A 41 18.86 -3.10 -54.80
N VAL A 42 18.40 -4.04 -53.96
CA VAL A 42 18.48 -5.49 -54.26
C VAL A 42 17.70 -5.81 -55.53
N SER A 43 16.51 -5.24 -55.70
CA SER A 43 15.71 -5.43 -56.93
C SER A 43 16.42 -4.89 -58.18
N SER A 44 17.06 -3.69 -58.06
CA SER A 44 17.87 -3.11 -59.13
C SER A 44 19.07 -4.00 -59.48
N TRP A 45 19.81 -4.48 -58.48
CA TRP A 45 20.93 -5.39 -58.68
C TRP A 45 20.50 -6.72 -59.33
N MET A 46 19.37 -7.29 -58.93
CA MET A 46 18.79 -8.46 -59.58
C MET A 46 18.52 -8.21 -61.07
N GLY A 47 17.90 -7.05 -61.37
CA GLY A 47 17.63 -6.66 -62.75
C GLY A 47 18.91 -6.49 -63.58
N GLN A 48 19.97 -5.92 -63.00
CA GLN A 48 21.28 -5.77 -63.66
C GLN A 48 21.96 -7.13 -63.85
N ALA A 49 22.02 -7.97 -62.80
CA ALA A 49 22.63 -9.30 -62.87
C ALA A 49 21.96 -10.22 -63.91
N ASN A 50 20.61 -10.19 -63.95
CA ASN A 50 19.85 -10.95 -64.93
C ASN A 50 20.16 -10.53 -66.39
N ARG A 51 20.38 -9.22 -66.64
CA ARG A 51 20.71 -8.73 -67.99
C ARG A 51 22.06 -9.21 -68.50
N ILE A 52 22.98 -9.50 -67.59
CA ILE A 52 24.33 -9.98 -67.94
C ILE A 52 24.52 -11.47 -67.65
N GLY A 53 23.42 -12.19 -67.38
CA GLY A 53 23.43 -13.68 -67.25
C GLY A 53 24.05 -14.19 -65.94
N LEU A 54 24.16 -13.37 -64.89
CA LEU A 54 24.67 -13.81 -63.58
C LEU A 54 23.59 -14.52 -62.76
N ASP A 55 24.02 -15.45 -61.91
CA ASP A 55 23.13 -16.10 -60.94
C ASP A 55 22.61 -15.10 -59.88
N THR A 56 21.30 -14.97 -59.78
CA THR A 56 20.61 -14.09 -58.87
C THR A 56 19.95 -14.82 -57.69
N SER A 57 20.23 -16.10 -57.50
CA SER A 57 19.62 -16.93 -56.45
C SER A 57 19.75 -16.33 -55.04
N ARG A 58 20.93 -15.81 -54.68
CA ARG A 58 21.20 -15.16 -53.40
C ARG A 58 20.43 -13.86 -53.23
N LEU A 59 20.35 -13.02 -54.25
CA LEU A 59 19.59 -11.77 -54.25
C LEU A 59 18.07 -12.07 -54.16
N SER A 60 17.61 -13.12 -54.84
CA SER A 60 16.24 -13.61 -54.72
C SER A 60 15.90 -14.03 -53.31
N THR A 61 16.82 -14.73 -52.62
CA THR A 61 16.66 -15.11 -51.22
C THR A 61 16.55 -13.89 -50.30
N ILE A 62 17.42 -12.88 -50.49
CA ILE A 62 17.34 -11.61 -49.71
C ILE A 62 15.99 -10.93 -49.96
N ASN A 63 15.51 -10.86 -51.20
CA ASN A 63 14.21 -10.26 -51.52
C ASN A 63 13.03 -11.00 -50.87
N LYS A 64 13.11 -12.35 -50.78
CA LYS A 64 12.13 -13.13 -50.01
C LYS A 64 12.13 -12.77 -48.54
N HIS A 65 13.31 -12.55 -47.93
CA HIS A 65 13.39 -12.10 -46.55
C HIS A 65 12.79 -10.68 -46.33
N PHE A 66 13.01 -9.76 -47.28
CA PHE A 66 12.37 -8.46 -47.23
C PHE A 66 10.85 -8.56 -47.32
N SER A 67 10.34 -9.37 -48.25
CA SER A 67 8.90 -9.61 -48.39
C SER A 67 8.31 -10.26 -47.14
N TRP A 68 9.01 -11.21 -46.52
CA TRP A 68 8.60 -11.79 -45.26
C TRP A 68 8.56 -10.73 -44.14
N ALA A 69 9.62 -9.91 -43.98
CA ALA A 69 9.67 -8.86 -42.98
C ALA A 69 8.54 -7.82 -43.15
N GLN A 70 8.25 -7.40 -44.39
CA GLN A 70 7.12 -6.54 -44.71
C GLN A 70 5.77 -7.17 -44.33
N GLY A 71 5.65 -8.47 -44.57
CA GLY A 71 4.45 -9.24 -44.17
C GLY A 71 4.23 -9.33 -42.67
N GLN A 72 5.28 -9.13 -41.83
CA GLN A 72 5.16 -9.11 -40.37
C GLN A 72 4.69 -7.74 -39.83
N LEU A 73 4.85 -6.66 -40.59
CA LEU A 73 4.54 -5.30 -40.09
C LEU A 73 3.11 -5.11 -39.59
N PRO A 74 2.06 -5.62 -40.21
CA PRO A 74 0.70 -5.50 -39.69
C PRO A 74 0.56 -6.12 -38.30
N MET A 75 1.08 -7.32 -38.09
CA MET A 75 1.06 -8.02 -36.81
C MET A 75 1.87 -7.26 -35.74
N LEU A 76 3.06 -6.76 -36.07
CA LEU A 76 3.88 -6.00 -35.12
C LEU A 76 3.21 -4.68 -34.73
N ARG A 77 2.59 -3.98 -35.68
CA ARG A 77 1.81 -2.75 -35.38
C ARG A 77 0.63 -3.03 -34.47
N ARG A 78 -0.09 -4.14 -34.71
CA ARG A 78 -1.19 -4.55 -33.83
C ARG A 78 -0.66 -4.86 -32.42
N ARG A 79 0.43 -5.60 -32.28
CA ARG A 79 1.07 -5.88 -30.99
C ARG A 79 1.50 -4.61 -30.26
N GLN A 80 2.08 -3.66 -30.98
CA GLN A 80 2.47 -2.37 -30.42
C GLN A 80 1.25 -1.59 -29.91
N SER A 81 0.17 -1.55 -30.70
CA SER A 81 -1.08 -0.89 -30.28
C SER A 81 -1.69 -1.57 -29.05
N LEU A 82 -1.73 -2.92 -29.01
CA LEU A 82 -2.24 -3.65 -27.84
C LEU A 82 -1.38 -3.42 -26.61
N ALA A 83 -0.05 -3.44 -26.75
CA ALA A 83 0.88 -3.18 -25.65
C ALA A 83 0.75 -1.73 -25.12
N ALA A 84 0.59 -0.76 -26.02
CA ALA A 84 0.39 0.64 -25.64
C ALA A 84 -0.92 0.85 -24.87
N ASN A 85 -2.00 0.20 -25.29
CA ASN A 85 -3.29 0.28 -24.60
C ASN A 85 -3.22 -0.38 -23.22
N GLN A 86 -2.61 -1.55 -23.09
CA GLN A 86 -2.42 -2.21 -21.80
C GLN A 86 -1.55 -1.39 -20.84
N SER A 87 -0.49 -0.75 -21.35
CA SER A 87 0.37 0.14 -20.55
C SER A 87 -0.40 1.35 -20.02
N ALA A 88 -1.37 1.87 -20.78
CA ALA A 88 -2.21 2.97 -20.35
C ALA A 88 -3.25 2.57 -19.27
N GLU A 89 -3.71 1.32 -19.29
CA GLU A 89 -4.75 0.82 -18.38
C GLU A 89 -4.18 0.24 -17.06
N GLN A 90 -3.02 -0.42 -17.12
CA GLN A 90 -2.47 -1.17 -15.99
C GLN A 90 -1.48 -0.37 -15.12
N GLY A 91 -1.12 0.85 -15.51
CA GLY A 91 -0.07 1.60 -14.83
C GLY A 91 1.33 0.95 -14.96
N ASP A 92 2.32 1.57 -14.34
CA ASP A 92 3.71 1.14 -14.43
C ASP A 92 4.00 -0.03 -13.45
N PHE A 93 4.29 -1.21 -13.95
CA PHE A 93 4.94 -2.26 -13.15
C PHE A 93 6.39 -1.87 -12.81
N GLY A 94 6.57 -0.71 -12.15
CA GLY A 94 7.87 -0.24 -11.66
C GLY A 94 8.91 0.14 -12.72
N GLN A 95 8.64 -0.03 -14.01
CA GLN A 95 9.45 0.47 -15.12
C GLN A 95 8.54 1.10 -16.18
N LYS A 96 8.68 2.40 -16.33
CA LYS A 96 7.90 3.23 -17.24
C LYS A 96 7.86 2.65 -18.66
N GLY A 97 6.66 2.31 -19.15
CA GLY A 97 6.42 1.85 -20.50
C GLY A 97 6.60 0.35 -20.76
N MET A 98 6.77 -0.48 -19.73
CA MET A 98 6.83 -1.95 -19.91
C MET A 98 5.50 -2.61 -19.56
N VAL A 99 4.96 -3.38 -20.48
CA VAL A 99 3.76 -4.20 -20.28
C VAL A 99 4.19 -5.61 -19.90
N GLY A 100 3.75 -6.08 -18.73
CA GLY A 100 3.91 -7.47 -18.32
C GLY A 100 2.97 -8.38 -19.11
N ALA A 101 3.36 -8.76 -20.32
CA ALA A 101 2.69 -9.82 -21.05
C ALA A 101 3.61 -11.02 -21.08
N GLY A 102 3.11 -12.20 -20.74
CA GLY A 102 3.84 -13.44 -20.98
C GLY A 102 4.29 -13.53 -22.46
N ALA A 103 5.45 -14.12 -22.71
CA ALA A 103 5.99 -14.23 -24.06
C ALA A 103 4.95 -14.85 -25.02
N GLY A 104 4.58 -14.10 -26.04
CA GLY A 104 3.62 -14.55 -27.06
C GLY A 104 2.14 -14.30 -26.75
N SER A 105 1.79 -13.78 -25.57
CA SER A 105 0.39 -13.61 -25.16
C SER A 105 -0.40 -12.53 -25.93
N LEU A 106 0.28 -11.63 -26.65
CA LEU A 106 -0.36 -10.60 -27.49
C LEU A 106 -0.90 -11.13 -28.83
N GLY A 107 -0.93 -12.45 -29.03
CA GLY A 107 -1.44 -13.07 -30.23
C GLY A 107 -0.55 -12.90 -31.46
N ASN A 108 -0.81 -13.71 -32.46
CA ASN A 108 -0.05 -13.74 -33.73
C ASN A 108 -0.90 -13.28 -34.91
N PHE A 109 -1.96 -12.53 -34.68
CA PHE A 109 -2.94 -12.18 -35.69
C PHE A 109 -2.65 -10.82 -36.30
N PRO A 110 -2.68 -10.70 -37.64
CA PRO A 110 -2.43 -9.42 -38.31
C PRO A 110 -3.59 -8.43 -38.20
N THR A 111 -4.80 -8.92 -37.97
CA THR A 111 -6.02 -8.08 -37.86
C THR A 111 -6.93 -8.53 -36.73
N SER A 112 -7.83 -7.65 -36.28
CA SER A 112 -8.86 -7.93 -35.29
C SER A 112 -9.81 -9.05 -35.75
N GLU A 113 -10.20 -9.06 -37.03
CA GLU A 113 -11.07 -10.08 -37.59
C GLU A 113 -10.40 -11.46 -37.60
N ALA A 114 -9.11 -11.51 -37.90
CA ALA A 114 -8.34 -12.77 -37.86
C ALA A 114 -8.22 -13.31 -36.43
N ALA A 115 -7.99 -12.42 -35.44
CA ALA A 115 -7.95 -12.78 -34.04
C ALA A 115 -9.33 -13.28 -33.55
N ALA A 116 -10.39 -12.53 -33.82
CA ALA A 116 -11.75 -12.90 -33.43
C ALA A 116 -12.18 -14.25 -34.04
N LYS A 117 -11.89 -14.45 -35.36
CA LYS A 117 -12.18 -15.71 -36.01
C LYS A 117 -11.44 -16.87 -35.38
N ALA A 118 -10.15 -16.70 -35.06
CA ALA A 118 -9.37 -17.76 -34.42
C ALA A 118 -9.92 -18.07 -33.01
N GLY A 119 -10.26 -17.06 -32.19
CA GLY A 119 -10.85 -17.26 -30.88
C GLY A 119 -12.18 -18.03 -30.94
N GLN A 120 -13.05 -17.66 -31.89
CA GLN A 120 -14.32 -18.36 -32.12
C GLN A 120 -14.09 -19.81 -32.58
N ASP A 121 -13.24 -20.01 -33.59
CA ASP A 121 -12.97 -21.35 -34.16
C ASP A 121 -12.36 -22.28 -33.12
N ASP A 122 -11.43 -21.82 -32.29
CA ASP A 122 -10.79 -22.62 -31.24
C ASP A 122 -11.75 -22.97 -30.10
N ALA A 123 -12.57 -22.00 -29.63
CA ALA A 123 -13.63 -22.26 -28.69
C ALA A 123 -14.64 -23.27 -29.20
N LYS A 124 -15.02 -23.16 -30.48
CA LYS A 124 -15.94 -24.13 -31.14
C LYS A 124 -15.35 -25.52 -31.25
N LYS A 125 -14.04 -25.64 -31.62
CA LYS A 125 -13.37 -26.95 -31.63
C LYS A 125 -13.37 -27.62 -30.27
N PHE A 126 -13.15 -26.84 -29.20
CA PHE A 126 -13.20 -27.34 -27.84
C PHE A 126 -14.62 -27.76 -27.45
N LYS A 127 -15.64 -26.96 -27.72
CA LYS A 127 -17.06 -27.31 -27.46
C LYS A 127 -17.49 -28.59 -28.20
N ASP A 128 -17.00 -28.76 -29.44
CA ASP A 128 -17.28 -29.92 -30.27
C ASP A 128 -16.45 -31.17 -29.86
N GLY A 129 -15.57 -31.08 -28.86
CA GLY A 129 -14.70 -32.19 -28.44
C GLY A 129 -13.60 -32.53 -29.45
N LYS A 130 -13.26 -31.62 -30.38
CA LYS A 130 -12.25 -31.81 -31.41
C LYS A 130 -10.82 -31.58 -30.93
N ILE A 131 -10.66 -30.86 -29.83
CA ILE A 131 -9.39 -30.61 -29.13
C ILE A 131 -9.57 -30.86 -27.64
N SER A 132 -8.49 -31.29 -26.98
CA SER A 132 -8.50 -31.55 -25.54
C SER A 132 -8.54 -30.26 -24.73
N LEU A 133 -8.89 -30.37 -23.42
CA LEU A 133 -8.79 -29.25 -22.46
C LEU A 133 -7.39 -28.64 -22.47
N GLN A 134 -6.34 -29.47 -22.34
CA GLN A 134 -4.97 -29.01 -22.31
C GLN A 134 -4.55 -28.27 -23.58
N ASP A 135 -4.95 -28.78 -24.77
CA ASP A 135 -4.65 -28.09 -26.03
C ASP A 135 -5.38 -26.78 -26.17
N TYR A 136 -6.64 -26.69 -25.66
CA TYR A 136 -7.38 -25.44 -25.67
C TYR A 136 -6.76 -24.41 -24.72
N LEU A 137 -6.34 -24.82 -23.51
CA LEU A 137 -5.65 -23.92 -22.57
C LEU A 137 -4.31 -23.42 -23.11
N LYS A 138 -3.56 -24.23 -23.88
CA LYS A 138 -2.36 -23.76 -24.61
C LYS A 138 -2.69 -22.69 -25.65
N LEU A 139 -3.81 -22.82 -26.35
CA LEU A 139 -4.26 -21.81 -27.31
C LEU A 139 -4.69 -20.53 -26.58
N ILE A 140 -5.39 -20.64 -25.44
CA ILE A 140 -5.71 -19.51 -24.58
C ILE A 140 -4.42 -18.85 -24.10
N GLN A 141 -3.47 -19.59 -23.53
CA GLN A 141 -2.21 -19.06 -23.03
C GLN A 141 -1.44 -18.29 -24.11
N ALA A 142 -1.39 -18.82 -25.33
CA ALA A 142 -0.70 -18.17 -26.44
C ALA A 142 -1.36 -16.86 -26.91
N ASN A 143 -2.66 -16.67 -26.63
CA ASN A 143 -3.45 -15.57 -27.19
C ASN A 143 -4.26 -14.80 -26.12
N GLN A 144 -4.07 -15.08 -24.82
CA GLN A 144 -4.88 -14.55 -23.71
C GLN A 144 -4.90 -13.03 -23.63
N SER A 145 -3.84 -12.37 -24.07
CA SER A 145 -3.73 -10.90 -24.04
C SER A 145 -4.22 -10.23 -25.33
N ASP A 146 -4.74 -10.99 -26.28
CA ASP A 146 -5.40 -10.42 -27.48
C ASP A 146 -6.90 -10.23 -27.19
N PRO A 147 -7.40 -8.99 -27.04
CA PRO A 147 -8.76 -8.74 -26.63
C PRO A 147 -9.80 -9.23 -27.65
N ASP A 148 -9.48 -9.23 -28.94
CA ASP A 148 -10.42 -9.69 -29.97
C ASP A 148 -10.53 -11.22 -30.00
N TYR A 149 -9.40 -11.91 -29.78
CA TYR A 149 -9.38 -13.37 -29.58
C TYR A 149 -10.16 -13.77 -28.33
N ALA A 150 -9.86 -13.08 -27.22
CA ALA A 150 -10.52 -13.34 -25.93
C ALA A 150 -12.02 -13.07 -25.99
N LYS A 151 -12.43 -11.92 -26.56
CA LYS A 151 -13.85 -11.57 -26.75
C LYS A 151 -14.61 -12.62 -27.53
N ALA A 152 -14.11 -12.99 -28.70
CA ALA A 152 -14.79 -13.94 -29.58
C ALA A 152 -14.84 -15.34 -28.98
N GLY A 153 -13.73 -15.80 -28.35
CA GLY A 153 -13.67 -17.10 -27.70
C GLY A 153 -14.60 -17.20 -26.50
N ALA A 154 -14.59 -16.19 -25.61
CA ALA A 154 -15.45 -16.15 -24.43
C ALA A 154 -16.95 -16.06 -24.80
N THR A 155 -17.29 -15.27 -25.83
CA THR A 155 -18.65 -15.19 -26.35
C THR A 155 -19.14 -16.53 -26.91
N GLU A 156 -18.28 -17.27 -27.64
CA GLU A 156 -18.62 -18.57 -28.19
C GLU A 156 -18.78 -19.63 -27.10
N LEU A 157 -17.96 -19.61 -26.03
CA LEU A 157 -18.09 -20.53 -24.88
C LEU A 157 -19.35 -20.23 -24.07
N GLY A 158 -19.57 -18.97 -23.76
CA GLY A 158 -20.59 -18.54 -22.80
C GLY A 158 -20.22 -18.85 -21.36
N GLN A 159 -20.94 -18.24 -20.42
CA GLN A 159 -20.67 -18.32 -18.98
C GLN A 159 -20.62 -19.76 -18.45
N TYR A 160 -21.59 -20.61 -18.86
CA TYR A 160 -21.69 -21.98 -18.36
C TYR A 160 -20.43 -22.80 -18.69
N ARG A 161 -19.98 -22.75 -19.93
CA ARG A 161 -18.78 -23.48 -20.35
C ARG A 161 -17.50 -22.90 -19.75
N LEU A 162 -17.46 -21.60 -19.50
CA LEU A 162 -16.33 -20.98 -18.78
C LEU A 162 -16.26 -21.44 -17.32
N THR A 163 -17.40 -21.64 -16.66
CA THR A 163 -17.44 -22.19 -15.29
C THR A 163 -16.97 -23.66 -15.26
N GLU A 164 -17.39 -24.48 -16.22
CA GLU A 164 -16.86 -25.85 -16.34
C GLU A 164 -15.35 -25.83 -16.60
N LEU A 165 -14.90 -24.97 -17.51
CA LEU A 165 -13.48 -24.81 -17.83
C LEU A 165 -12.65 -24.39 -16.61
N LEU A 166 -13.20 -23.55 -15.74
CA LEU A 166 -12.57 -23.15 -14.47
C LEU A 166 -12.38 -24.36 -13.54
N HIS A 167 -13.40 -25.16 -13.35
CA HIS A 167 -13.31 -26.37 -12.53
C HIS A 167 -12.29 -27.37 -13.07
N ASP A 168 -12.34 -27.62 -14.37
CA ASP A 168 -11.43 -28.56 -15.03
C ASP A 168 -9.98 -28.06 -15.04
N SER A 169 -9.77 -26.74 -15.20
CA SER A 169 -8.44 -26.14 -15.18
C SER A 169 -7.80 -26.13 -13.78
N ALA A 170 -8.60 -26.13 -12.72
CA ALA A 170 -8.08 -26.19 -11.35
C ALA A 170 -7.27 -27.46 -11.07
N ALA A 171 -7.61 -28.57 -11.73
CA ALA A 171 -6.84 -29.82 -11.65
C ALA A 171 -5.44 -29.70 -12.26
N LEU A 172 -5.25 -28.79 -13.22
CA LEU A 172 -3.97 -28.56 -13.89
C LEU A 172 -3.04 -27.59 -13.13
N ASP A 173 -3.55 -26.86 -12.15
CA ASP A 173 -2.74 -25.90 -11.35
C ASP A 173 -1.57 -26.58 -10.64
N PHE A 174 -1.66 -27.89 -10.33
CA PHE A 174 -0.59 -28.65 -9.68
C PHE A 174 0.48 -29.17 -10.67
N ASP A 175 0.05 -29.66 -11.83
CA ASP A 175 0.94 -30.30 -12.80
C ASP A 175 1.45 -29.30 -13.86
N HIS A 176 0.62 -28.32 -14.20
CA HIS A 176 0.88 -27.32 -15.24
C HIS A 176 0.36 -25.95 -14.82
N PRO A 177 0.97 -25.27 -13.81
CA PRO A 177 0.48 -24.01 -13.30
C PRO A 177 0.38 -22.91 -14.39
N GLU A 178 1.23 -22.97 -15.40
CA GLU A 178 1.20 -22.06 -16.54
C GLU A 178 -0.02 -22.23 -17.46
N LEU A 179 -0.67 -23.39 -17.43
CA LEU A 179 -1.87 -23.70 -18.21
C LEU A 179 -3.16 -23.72 -17.37
N GLY A 180 -3.03 -23.48 -16.07
CA GLY A 180 -4.15 -23.53 -15.15
C GLY A 180 -4.99 -22.24 -15.16
N ARG A 181 -5.54 -21.91 -14.00
CA ARG A 181 -6.49 -20.77 -13.83
C ARG A 181 -5.91 -19.41 -14.22
N ALA A 182 -4.58 -19.22 -14.18
CA ALA A 182 -3.96 -17.93 -14.53
C ALA A 182 -4.17 -17.56 -16.01
N ALA A 183 -4.01 -18.52 -16.93
CA ALA A 183 -4.26 -18.29 -18.37
C ALA A 183 -5.75 -17.99 -18.62
N LEU A 184 -6.64 -18.75 -17.97
CA LEU A 184 -8.07 -18.53 -18.07
C LEU A 184 -8.48 -17.16 -17.49
N ALA A 185 -7.88 -16.75 -16.37
CA ALA A 185 -8.15 -15.45 -15.75
C ALA A 185 -7.81 -14.30 -16.69
N ASN A 186 -6.61 -14.30 -17.28
CA ASN A 186 -6.22 -13.28 -18.26
C ASN A 186 -7.14 -13.27 -19.49
N PHE A 187 -7.54 -14.43 -19.98
CA PHE A 187 -8.45 -14.56 -21.12
C PHE A 187 -9.82 -13.94 -20.78
N VAL A 188 -10.41 -14.27 -19.63
CA VAL A 188 -11.70 -13.75 -19.20
C VAL A 188 -11.62 -12.24 -18.93
N ALA A 189 -10.58 -11.78 -18.23
CA ALA A 189 -10.38 -10.34 -17.94
C ALA A 189 -10.27 -9.53 -19.24
N ASN A 190 -9.52 -10.02 -20.23
CA ASN A 190 -9.40 -9.35 -21.54
C ASN A 190 -10.69 -9.40 -22.34
N ALA A 191 -11.48 -10.47 -22.25
CA ALA A 191 -12.80 -10.55 -22.86
C ALA A 191 -13.75 -9.49 -22.27
N MET A 192 -13.75 -9.33 -20.94
CA MET A 192 -14.57 -8.33 -20.24
C MET A 192 -14.14 -6.90 -20.62
N ARG A 193 -12.83 -6.59 -20.63
CA ARG A 193 -12.35 -5.30 -21.14
C ARG A 193 -12.74 -5.02 -22.59
N ALA A 194 -12.81 -6.06 -23.40
CA ALA A 194 -13.28 -5.97 -24.79
C ALA A 194 -14.80 -5.88 -24.92
N GLY A 195 -15.53 -5.80 -23.79
CA GLY A 195 -16.97 -5.60 -23.72
C GLY A 195 -17.80 -6.89 -23.77
N VAL A 196 -17.24 -8.04 -23.36
CA VAL A 196 -18.08 -9.21 -23.06
C VAL A 196 -18.75 -8.97 -21.71
N ASP A 197 -20.06 -9.07 -21.71
CA ASP A 197 -20.88 -8.93 -20.50
C ASP A 197 -21.36 -10.32 -20.06
N PHE A 198 -21.03 -10.69 -18.84
CA PHE A 198 -21.45 -11.95 -18.20
C PHE A 198 -22.54 -11.72 -17.15
N LYS A 199 -22.97 -10.46 -16.93
CA LYS A 199 -23.98 -10.13 -15.92
C LYS A 199 -25.27 -10.89 -16.14
N ASP A 200 -25.87 -11.27 -15.03
CA ASP A 200 -27.21 -11.82 -15.02
C ASP A 200 -28.29 -10.74 -15.30
N ARG A 201 -29.57 -11.13 -15.23
CA ARG A 201 -30.68 -10.22 -15.45
C ARG A 201 -30.78 -9.10 -14.41
N ASP A 202 -30.21 -9.30 -13.24
CA ASP A 202 -30.17 -8.35 -12.13
C ASP A 202 -28.92 -7.46 -12.17
N GLY A 203 -28.09 -7.58 -13.20
CA GLY A 203 -26.85 -6.82 -13.38
C GLY A 203 -25.69 -7.30 -12.53
N ARG A 204 -25.79 -8.53 -11.98
CA ARG A 204 -24.77 -9.10 -11.11
C ARG A 204 -23.75 -9.90 -11.92
N GLU A 205 -22.48 -9.70 -11.61
CA GLU A 205 -21.41 -10.52 -12.15
C GLU A 205 -21.51 -11.97 -11.65
N PRO A 206 -21.09 -12.99 -12.42
CA PRO A 206 -21.15 -14.39 -12.02
C PRO A 206 -20.10 -14.70 -10.96
N LEU A 207 -20.45 -14.50 -9.68
CA LEU A 207 -19.54 -14.63 -8.53
C LEU A 207 -18.84 -15.99 -8.48
N SER A 208 -19.56 -17.10 -8.77
CA SER A 208 -18.99 -18.45 -8.78
C SER A 208 -17.93 -18.69 -9.86
N LEU A 209 -17.98 -17.95 -10.95
CA LEU A 209 -16.96 -18.00 -12.02
C LEU A 209 -15.79 -17.07 -11.68
N LEU A 210 -16.10 -15.81 -11.37
CA LEU A 210 -15.09 -14.76 -11.33
C LEU A 210 -14.27 -14.78 -10.03
N SER A 211 -14.85 -15.18 -8.89
CA SER A 211 -14.12 -15.30 -7.62
C SER A 211 -12.89 -16.21 -7.70
N GLY A 212 -12.93 -17.26 -8.50
CA GLY A 212 -11.77 -18.14 -8.72
C GLY A 212 -10.70 -17.59 -9.68
N LEU A 213 -10.93 -16.43 -10.29
CA LEU A 213 -10.08 -15.86 -11.34
C LEU A 213 -9.51 -14.48 -10.99
N VAL A 214 -10.25 -13.67 -10.20
CA VAL A 214 -9.96 -12.23 -10.05
C VAL A 214 -8.60 -11.93 -9.42
N ASN A 215 -8.05 -12.77 -8.58
CA ASN A 215 -6.74 -12.59 -7.98
C ASN A 215 -5.56 -13.05 -8.88
N LYS A 216 -5.86 -13.61 -10.05
CA LYS A 216 -4.85 -14.17 -10.98
C LYS A 216 -4.64 -13.32 -12.23
N ALA A 217 -5.46 -12.28 -12.41
CA ALA A 217 -5.34 -11.31 -13.51
C ALA A 217 -5.92 -9.97 -13.08
N VAL A 218 -5.57 -8.90 -13.77
CA VAL A 218 -6.15 -7.58 -13.57
C VAL A 218 -7.52 -7.53 -14.23
N PHE A 219 -8.57 -7.40 -13.44
CA PHE A 219 -9.95 -7.24 -13.92
C PHE A 219 -10.35 -5.76 -13.95
N PRO A 220 -11.40 -5.38 -14.72
CA PRO A 220 -11.95 -4.03 -14.67
C PRO A 220 -12.42 -3.67 -13.24
N ALA A 221 -12.19 -2.42 -12.83
CA ALA A 221 -12.51 -1.97 -11.48
C ALA A 221 -14.01 -2.10 -11.13
N ASP A 222 -14.90 -1.84 -12.09
CA ASP A 222 -16.34 -2.00 -11.94
C ASP A 222 -16.77 -3.47 -11.74
N VAL A 223 -16.03 -4.40 -12.31
CA VAL A 223 -16.23 -5.84 -12.06
C VAL A 223 -15.83 -6.20 -10.64
N LEU A 224 -14.65 -5.73 -10.20
CA LEU A 224 -14.17 -5.98 -8.83
C LEU A 224 -15.11 -5.40 -7.78
N THR A 225 -15.57 -4.17 -7.94
CA THR A 225 -16.53 -3.56 -7.01
C THR A 225 -17.87 -4.30 -6.99
N ASN A 226 -18.41 -4.71 -8.15
CA ASN A 226 -19.66 -5.47 -8.22
C ASN A 226 -19.55 -6.85 -7.52
N LEU A 227 -18.41 -7.55 -7.68
CA LEU A 227 -18.17 -8.81 -6.97
C LEU A 227 -18.02 -8.58 -5.46
N ALA A 228 -17.33 -7.53 -5.07
CA ALA A 228 -17.15 -7.15 -3.67
C ALA A 228 -18.48 -6.82 -2.99
N ASP A 229 -19.36 -6.07 -3.66
CA ASP A 229 -20.73 -5.79 -3.18
C ASP A 229 -21.52 -7.08 -2.94
N GLN A 230 -21.40 -8.05 -3.83
CA GLN A 230 -22.05 -9.35 -3.66
C GLN A 230 -21.46 -10.13 -2.47
N CYS A 231 -20.15 -10.00 -2.18
CA CYS A 231 -19.50 -10.64 -1.04
C CYS A 231 -19.93 -10.07 0.32
N LEU A 232 -20.48 -8.86 0.37
CA LEU A 232 -21.07 -8.31 1.60
C LEU A 232 -22.36 -9.04 2.02
N ALA A 233 -23.03 -9.71 1.08
CA ALA A 233 -24.28 -10.41 1.38
C ALA A 233 -24.03 -11.69 2.20
N PRO A 234 -24.86 -11.98 3.21
CA PRO A 234 -24.77 -13.22 3.98
C PRO A 234 -24.85 -14.46 3.07
N GLY A 235 -23.95 -15.41 3.29
CA GLY A 235 -23.88 -16.65 2.51
C GLY A 235 -22.91 -16.65 1.33
N ASN A 236 -22.37 -15.50 0.94
CA ASN A 236 -21.37 -15.38 -0.13
C ASN A 236 -19.92 -15.36 0.38
N THR A 237 -19.70 -15.52 1.67
CA THR A 237 -18.38 -15.45 2.31
C THR A 237 -17.38 -16.46 1.76
N MET A 238 -17.83 -17.62 1.24
CA MET A 238 -16.95 -18.61 0.63
C MET A 238 -16.26 -18.13 -0.66
N TYR A 239 -16.71 -17.04 -1.26
CA TYR A 239 -16.16 -16.46 -2.49
C TYR A 239 -15.31 -15.22 -2.22
N SER A 240 -15.29 -14.72 -0.99
CA SER A 240 -14.79 -13.40 -0.67
C SER A 240 -13.26 -13.29 -0.60
N ASP A 241 -12.57 -14.34 -0.17
CA ASP A 241 -11.10 -14.35 0.02
C ASP A 241 -10.35 -13.82 -1.23
N GLU A 242 -10.59 -14.42 -2.38
CA GLU A 242 -9.92 -14.04 -3.61
C GLU A 242 -10.41 -12.70 -4.16
N VAL A 243 -11.66 -12.33 -3.88
CA VAL A 243 -12.23 -11.04 -4.27
C VAL A 243 -11.60 -9.92 -3.45
N TRP A 244 -11.47 -10.10 -2.11
CA TRP A 244 -10.83 -9.10 -1.26
C TRP A 244 -9.36 -8.90 -1.62
N LYS A 245 -8.60 -9.96 -1.89
CA LYS A 245 -7.20 -9.88 -2.36
C LYS A 245 -7.08 -9.09 -3.66
N ALA A 246 -7.95 -9.38 -4.62
CA ALA A 246 -7.95 -8.69 -5.90
C ALA A 246 -8.33 -7.21 -5.76
N LEU A 247 -9.32 -6.91 -4.93
CA LEU A 247 -9.77 -5.55 -4.67
C LEU A 247 -8.72 -4.72 -3.93
N ALA A 248 -8.07 -5.29 -2.90
CA ALA A 248 -6.97 -4.64 -2.19
C ALA A 248 -5.77 -4.32 -3.10
N ALA A 249 -5.52 -5.15 -4.12
CA ALA A 249 -4.47 -4.93 -5.11
C ALA A 249 -4.80 -3.83 -6.14
N ASP A 250 -6.06 -3.37 -6.21
CA ASP A 250 -6.51 -2.26 -7.07
C ASP A 250 -7.03 -1.09 -6.22
N PRO A 251 -6.16 -0.14 -5.82
CA PRO A 251 -6.55 0.99 -4.97
C PRO A 251 -7.70 1.82 -5.53
N LYS A 252 -7.83 1.92 -6.87
CA LYS A 252 -8.95 2.62 -7.51
C LYS A 252 -10.27 1.91 -7.23
N ALA A 253 -10.31 0.60 -7.43
CA ALA A 253 -11.50 -0.19 -7.16
C ALA A 253 -11.81 -0.24 -5.66
N ALA A 254 -10.79 -0.40 -4.80
CA ALA A 254 -10.96 -0.40 -3.35
C ALA A 254 -11.52 0.93 -2.84
N THR A 255 -10.99 2.08 -3.32
CA THR A 255 -11.47 3.41 -2.93
C THR A 255 -12.94 3.60 -3.32
N GLN A 256 -13.32 3.18 -4.53
CA GLN A 256 -14.71 3.26 -4.98
C GLN A 256 -15.62 2.33 -4.16
N PHE A 257 -15.22 1.09 -3.94
CA PHE A 257 -15.98 0.12 -3.13
C PHE A 257 -16.23 0.62 -1.71
N VAL A 258 -15.19 1.13 -1.05
CA VAL A 258 -15.32 1.69 0.31
C VAL A 258 -16.26 2.90 0.30
N HIS A 259 -16.17 3.77 -0.70
CA HIS A 259 -17.05 4.92 -0.85
C HIS A 259 -18.52 4.53 -0.97
N ASP A 260 -18.81 3.58 -1.84
CA ASP A 260 -20.17 3.17 -2.16
C ASP A 260 -20.84 2.42 -1.00
N ASN A 261 -20.03 1.77 -0.14
CA ASN A 261 -20.50 0.95 0.96
C ASN A 261 -20.25 1.56 2.35
N ILE A 262 -19.76 2.79 2.44
CA ILE A 262 -19.25 3.42 3.67
C ILE A 262 -20.23 3.37 4.85
N GLU A 263 -21.52 3.49 4.58
CA GLU A 263 -22.58 3.46 5.60
C GLU A 263 -22.84 2.05 6.17
N TYR A 264 -22.51 1.03 5.38
CA TYR A 264 -22.72 -0.37 5.75
C TYR A 264 -21.48 -1.03 6.38
N LEU A 265 -20.29 -0.59 5.99
CA LEU A 265 -19.02 -1.20 6.39
C LEU A 265 -18.82 -1.31 7.91
N PRO A 266 -19.16 -0.30 8.75
CA PRO A 266 -18.98 -0.42 10.18
C PRO A 266 -19.78 -1.58 10.80
N GLU A 267 -21.03 -1.79 10.37
CA GLU A 267 -21.85 -2.91 10.84
C GLU A 267 -21.33 -4.26 10.31
N PHE A 268 -20.86 -4.29 9.06
CA PHE A 268 -20.24 -5.48 8.48
C PHE A 268 -18.98 -5.88 9.26
N MET A 269 -18.12 -4.94 9.59
CA MET A 269 -16.90 -5.19 10.37
C MET A 269 -17.22 -5.70 11.79
N LYS A 270 -18.24 -5.15 12.44
CA LYS A 270 -18.70 -5.57 13.75
C LYS A 270 -19.27 -6.99 13.75
N ALA A 271 -20.11 -7.32 12.78
CA ALA A 271 -20.71 -8.65 12.66
C ALA A 271 -19.64 -9.74 12.46
N ASN A 272 -18.60 -9.45 11.69
CA ASN A 272 -17.49 -10.38 11.48
C ASN A 272 -16.55 -10.48 12.69
N SER A 273 -16.40 -9.43 13.50
CA SER A 273 -15.59 -9.46 14.72
C SER A 273 -16.16 -10.38 15.80
N GLU A 274 -17.48 -10.47 15.91
CA GLU A 274 -18.15 -11.29 16.91
C GLU A 274 -18.10 -12.80 16.60
N HIS A 275 -17.87 -13.20 15.35
CA HIS A 275 -17.93 -14.59 14.91
C HIS A 275 -16.57 -15.31 14.81
N THR A 276 -15.46 -14.60 14.92
CA THR A 276 -14.12 -15.14 14.63
C THR A 276 -13.36 -15.70 15.84
N GLY A 277 -13.96 -15.80 17.02
CA GLY A 277 -13.48 -16.62 18.15
C GLY A 277 -11.97 -16.68 18.43
N GLY A 278 -11.19 -15.64 18.10
CA GLY A 278 -9.74 -15.57 18.36
C GLY A 278 -8.84 -16.26 17.33
N LEU A 279 -9.37 -16.82 16.27
CA LEU A 279 -8.59 -17.30 15.13
C LEU A 279 -8.46 -16.16 14.12
N VAL A 280 -7.23 -15.91 13.63
CA VAL A 280 -6.99 -15.00 12.51
C VAL A 280 -7.67 -15.60 11.29
N ASP A 281 -8.85 -15.11 10.98
CA ASP A 281 -9.55 -15.49 9.76
C ASP A 281 -8.84 -14.79 8.58
N PRO A 282 -8.31 -15.51 7.59
CA PRO A 282 -7.70 -14.92 6.40
C PRO A 282 -8.61 -13.89 5.74
N TYR A 283 -9.89 -14.14 5.79
CA TYR A 283 -10.95 -13.28 5.29
C TYR A 283 -10.94 -11.87 5.91
N VAL A 284 -10.84 -11.77 7.24
CA VAL A 284 -10.80 -10.48 7.95
C VAL A 284 -9.55 -9.70 7.57
N LYS A 285 -8.40 -10.38 7.45
CA LYS A 285 -7.13 -9.77 7.04
C LYS A 285 -7.19 -9.20 5.62
N ASP A 286 -7.75 -9.96 4.68
CA ASP A 286 -7.84 -9.51 3.30
C ASP A 286 -8.82 -8.35 3.14
N PHE A 287 -9.91 -8.36 3.91
CA PHE A 287 -10.84 -7.24 3.97
C PHE A 287 -10.21 -5.99 4.63
N ALA A 288 -9.39 -6.16 5.67
CA ALA A 288 -8.61 -5.07 6.26
C ALA A 288 -7.71 -4.38 5.23
N ALA A 289 -7.05 -5.17 4.37
CA ALA A 289 -6.24 -4.62 3.27
C ALA A 289 -7.09 -3.83 2.23
N VAL A 290 -8.35 -4.24 1.99
CA VAL A 290 -9.28 -3.46 1.16
C VAL A 290 -9.61 -2.11 1.80
N LEU A 291 -9.88 -2.10 3.11
CA LEU A 291 -10.13 -0.85 3.84
C LEU A 291 -8.93 0.08 3.79
N GLU A 292 -7.74 -0.44 4.02
CA GLU A 292 -6.49 0.33 3.94
C GLU A 292 -6.34 0.96 2.56
N ALA A 293 -6.42 0.17 1.49
CA ALA A 293 -6.35 0.67 0.12
C ALA A 293 -7.46 1.68 -0.21
N GLY A 294 -8.66 1.51 0.35
CA GLY A 294 -9.81 2.39 0.14
C GLY A 294 -9.76 3.70 0.91
N MET A 295 -9.06 3.75 2.04
CA MET A 295 -8.90 4.93 2.90
C MET A 295 -7.63 5.72 2.58
N ILE A 296 -6.52 5.04 2.29
CA ILE A 296 -5.23 5.66 1.97
C ILE A 296 -5.15 5.99 0.48
N GLY A 297 -5.82 5.20 -0.36
CA GLY A 297 -5.71 5.29 -1.80
C GLY A 297 -4.41 4.67 -2.32
N GLY A 298 -3.98 5.09 -3.50
CA GLY A 298 -2.79 4.58 -4.15
C GLY A 298 -2.77 4.91 -5.64
N PRO A 299 -1.92 4.28 -6.45
CA PRO A 299 -1.84 4.56 -7.87
C PRO A 299 -3.20 4.39 -8.58
N GLY A 300 -3.66 5.45 -9.23
CA GLY A 300 -4.93 5.45 -9.97
C GLY A 300 -6.19 5.71 -9.13
N ALA A 301 -6.11 5.71 -7.80
CA ALA A 301 -7.22 6.12 -6.93
C ALA A 301 -7.40 7.65 -6.94
N ASP A 302 -8.62 8.10 -6.63
CA ASP A 302 -8.91 9.51 -6.39
C ASP A 302 -8.55 9.86 -4.92
N PRO A 303 -7.52 10.70 -4.68
CA PRO A 303 -7.13 11.07 -3.32
C PRO A 303 -8.24 11.76 -2.52
N LYS A 304 -9.10 12.52 -3.20
CA LYS A 304 -10.24 13.16 -2.55
C LYS A 304 -11.23 12.12 -2.06
N LEU A 305 -11.54 11.12 -2.87
CA LEU A 305 -12.47 10.06 -2.50
C LEU A 305 -11.93 9.24 -1.33
N ALA A 306 -10.63 8.95 -1.31
CA ALA A 306 -9.96 8.25 -0.21
C ALA A 306 -10.04 9.06 1.10
N ALA A 307 -9.78 10.37 1.05
CA ALA A 307 -9.91 11.26 2.21
C ALA A 307 -11.38 11.39 2.68
N ASP A 308 -12.35 11.46 1.76
CA ASP A 308 -13.78 11.47 2.09
C ASP A 308 -14.20 10.17 2.80
N ASN A 309 -13.71 9.01 2.35
CA ASN A 309 -13.92 7.71 3.00
C ASN A 309 -13.36 7.72 4.43
N THR A 310 -12.13 8.17 4.58
CA THR A 310 -11.45 8.28 5.88
C THR A 310 -12.21 9.23 6.80
N THR A 311 -12.62 10.40 6.32
CA THR A 311 -13.41 11.37 7.08
C THR A 311 -14.68 10.75 7.67
N LYS A 312 -15.41 9.96 6.86
CA LYS A 312 -16.64 9.30 7.31
C LYS A 312 -16.37 8.22 8.36
N LEU A 313 -15.36 7.37 8.17
CA LEU A 313 -15.03 6.32 9.13
C LEU A 313 -14.48 6.90 10.44
N VAL A 314 -13.59 7.89 10.38
CA VAL A 314 -13.10 8.61 11.58
C VAL A 314 -14.26 9.21 12.35
N THR A 315 -15.21 9.86 11.67
CA THR A 315 -16.41 10.44 12.29
C THR A 315 -17.31 9.37 12.90
N TYR A 316 -17.49 8.24 12.24
CA TYR A 316 -18.30 7.13 12.76
C TYR A 316 -17.72 6.60 14.08
N TYR A 317 -16.43 6.25 14.11
CA TYR A 317 -15.79 5.68 15.30
C TYR A 317 -15.63 6.66 16.45
N SER A 318 -15.67 7.98 16.20
CA SER A 318 -15.68 9.00 17.26
C SER A 318 -16.92 8.97 18.15
N SER A 319 -18.04 8.47 17.64
CA SER A 319 -19.35 8.56 18.30
C SER A 319 -19.91 7.21 18.77
N HIS A 320 -19.20 6.10 18.52
CA HIS A 320 -19.68 4.75 18.77
C HIS A 320 -18.68 3.93 19.57
N ASP A 321 -19.17 3.26 20.59
CA ASP A 321 -18.43 2.31 21.42
C ASP A 321 -18.36 0.96 20.68
N ASN A 322 -17.61 0.91 19.59
CA ASN A 322 -17.53 -0.23 18.68
C ASN A 322 -16.15 -0.85 18.75
N HIS A 323 -16.06 -2.05 19.28
CA HIS A 323 -14.84 -2.86 19.19
C HIS A 323 -14.79 -3.55 17.83
N THR A 324 -13.83 -3.15 17.01
CA THR A 324 -13.54 -3.81 15.74
C THR A 324 -12.53 -4.95 15.92
N HIS A 325 -12.37 -5.75 14.87
CA HIS A 325 -11.36 -6.81 14.85
C HIS A 325 -9.94 -6.20 14.91
N PRO A 326 -8.97 -6.85 15.59
CA PRO A 326 -7.59 -6.35 15.71
C PRO A 326 -6.90 -5.98 14.38
N GLU A 327 -7.21 -6.70 13.30
CA GLU A 327 -6.68 -6.38 11.96
C GLU A 327 -7.21 -5.04 11.44
N MET A 328 -8.45 -4.67 11.74
CA MET A 328 -9.03 -3.37 11.38
C MET A 328 -8.41 -2.25 12.23
N GLN A 329 -8.19 -2.52 13.52
CA GLN A 329 -7.53 -1.58 14.43
C GLN A 329 -6.10 -1.26 13.97
N GLN A 330 -5.40 -2.23 13.37
CA GLN A 330 -4.09 -1.99 12.76
C GLN A 330 -4.19 -1.08 11.53
N VAL A 331 -5.15 -1.32 10.63
CA VAL A 331 -5.40 -0.45 9.47
C VAL A 331 -5.70 0.99 9.92
N PHE A 332 -6.46 1.16 11.01
CA PHE A 332 -6.73 2.49 11.54
C PHE A 332 -5.45 3.20 12.00
N ALA A 333 -4.49 2.46 12.58
CA ALA A 333 -3.18 3.03 12.89
C ALA A 333 -2.42 3.47 11.63
N ASP A 334 -2.42 2.66 10.59
CA ASP A 334 -1.76 2.97 9.32
C ASP A 334 -2.38 4.22 8.67
N VAL A 335 -3.72 4.35 8.73
CA VAL A 335 -4.46 5.54 8.27
C VAL A 335 -4.08 6.79 9.09
N ILE A 336 -4.02 6.70 10.43
CA ILE A 336 -3.60 7.81 11.31
C ILE A 336 -2.19 8.27 10.94
N VAL A 337 -1.28 7.34 10.68
CA VAL A 337 0.09 7.67 10.28
C VAL A 337 0.13 8.30 8.90
N PHE A 338 -0.63 7.78 7.94
CA PHE A 338 -0.70 8.32 6.58
C PHE A 338 -1.20 9.78 6.58
N TYR A 339 -2.30 10.05 7.27
CA TYR A 339 -2.88 11.40 7.43
C TYR A 339 -2.29 12.18 8.61
N GLY A 340 -1.05 11.89 9.01
CA GLY A 340 -0.41 12.48 10.19
C GLY A 340 -0.36 14.01 10.20
N ASP A 341 -0.26 14.67 9.04
CA ASP A 341 -0.32 16.14 8.98
C ASP A 341 -1.74 16.66 9.24
N ASP A 342 -2.76 15.92 8.83
CA ASP A 342 -4.17 16.26 9.09
C ASP A 342 -4.53 16.02 10.57
N VAL A 343 -4.03 14.91 11.12
CA VAL A 343 -4.12 14.61 12.57
C VAL A 343 -3.47 15.75 13.38
N LYS A 344 -2.23 16.11 13.04
CA LYS A 344 -1.53 17.22 13.67
C LYS A 344 -2.34 18.51 13.60
N ALA A 345 -2.83 18.88 12.41
CA ALA A 345 -3.61 20.09 12.23
C ALA A 345 -4.87 20.10 13.12
N SER A 346 -5.61 18.99 13.15
CA SER A 346 -6.82 18.86 13.98
C SER A 346 -6.53 18.87 15.48
N LEU A 347 -5.43 18.25 15.94
CA LEU A 347 -5.08 18.21 17.36
C LEU A 347 -4.53 19.55 17.87
N THR A 348 -3.98 20.38 17.00
CA THR A 348 -3.34 21.66 17.39
C THR A 348 -4.19 22.90 17.12
N ASP A 349 -5.31 22.76 16.42
CA ASP A 349 -6.29 23.82 16.18
C ASP A 349 -7.64 23.42 16.79
N PRO A 350 -8.29 24.27 17.58
CA PRO A 350 -9.59 23.97 18.19
C PRO A 350 -10.75 23.90 17.16
N PHE A 351 -10.51 24.31 15.94
CA PHE A 351 -11.49 24.27 14.85
C PHE A 351 -11.03 23.35 13.73
N PRO A 352 -11.95 22.62 13.06
CA PRO A 352 -11.60 21.82 11.90
C PRO A 352 -10.87 22.66 10.84
N VAL A 353 -9.66 22.26 10.50
CA VAL A 353 -8.85 22.93 9.49
C VAL A 353 -9.18 22.32 8.13
N ASP A 354 -9.67 23.14 7.20
CA ASP A 354 -9.82 22.70 5.80
C ASP A 354 -8.45 22.79 5.10
N LEU A 355 -7.83 21.63 4.91
CA LEU A 355 -6.54 21.49 4.22
C LEU A 355 -6.70 21.32 2.72
N GLY A 356 -7.95 21.26 2.22
CA GLY A 356 -8.26 21.11 0.80
C GLY A 356 -8.50 19.66 0.36
N PRO A 357 -8.68 19.45 -0.96
CA PRO A 357 -8.99 18.13 -1.51
C PRO A 357 -7.87 17.11 -1.25
N GLY A 358 -8.24 15.91 -0.82
CA GLY A 358 -7.30 14.83 -0.51
C GLY A 358 -6.79 14.84 0.93
N HIS A 359 -7.34 15.73 1.78
CA HIS A 359 -7.07 15.82 3.21
C HIS A 359 -8.32 15.47 4.04
N VAL A 360 -8.09 14.99 5.26
CA VAL A 360 -9.13 14.62 6.22
C VAL A 360 -9.35 15.77 7.17
N SER A 361 -10.54 16.40 7.11
CA SER A 361 -10.91 17.53 7.95
C SER A 361 -12.01 17.11 8.92
N VAL A 362 -11.64 16.79 10.15
CA VAL A 362 -12.55 16.42 11.26
C VAL A 362 -12.14 17.12 12.54
N PRO A 363 -13.06 17.26 13.52
CA PRO A 363 -12.72 17.77 14.86
C PRO A 363 -11.69 16.87 15.56
N ASN A 364 -10.90 17.43 16.49
CA ASN A 364 -9.94 16.66 17.29
C ASN A 364 -10.58 15.47 18.01
N SER A 365 -11.79 15.65 18.59
CA SER A 365 -12.52 14.57 19.26
C SER A 365 -12.83 13.36 18.33
N ALA A 366 -12.95 13.60 17.03
CA ALA A 366 -13.13 12.50 16.08
C ALA A 366 -11.83 11.69 15.91
N TRP A 367 -10.69 12.37 15.82
CA TRP A 367 -9.39 11.68 15.81
C TRP A 367 -9.11 10.99 17.15
N GLU A 368 -9.44 11.61 18.29
CA GLU A 368 -9.30 10.97 19.61
C GLU A 368 -10.03 9.63 19.68
N GLY A 369 -11.31 9.58 19.27
CA GLY A 369 -12.08 8.35 19.24
C GLY A 369 -11.50 7.30 18.27
N PHE A 370 -11.01 7.72 17.11
CA PHE A 370 -10.40 6.83 16.14
C PHE A 370 -9.04 6.29 16.60
N ILE A 371 -8.23 7.13 17.27
CA ILE A 371 -6.99 6.74 17.94
C ILE A 371 -7.29 5.73 19.05
N HIS A 372 -8.31 6.00 19.88
CA HIS A 372 -8.73 5.10 20.94
C HIS A 372 -9.09 3.71 20.43
N GLU A 373 -9.93 3.63 19.40
CA GLU A 373 -10.31 2.35 18.77
C GLU A 373 -9.09 1.62 18.20
N SER A 374 -8.21 2.32 17.52
CA SER A 374 -6.98 1.74 16.99
C SER A 374 -6.09 1.16 18.10
N MET A 375 -5.97 1.86 19.23
CA MET A 375 -5.12 1.46 20.35
C MET A 375 -5.64 0.25 21.15
N GLN A 376 -6.84 -0.24 20.90
CA GLN A 376 -7.28 -1.54 21.42
C GLN A 376 -6.35 -2.67 20.94
N ASN A 377 -5.73 -2.53 19.77
CA ASN A 377 -4.66 -3.42 19.30
C ASN A 377 -3.31 -3.00 19.92
N PRO A 378 -2.64 -3.89 20.67
CA PRO A 378 -1.37 -3.54 21.33
C PRO A 378 -0.22 -3.25 20.36
N LYS A 379 -0.23 -3.83 19.15
CA LYS A 379 0.76 -3.53 18.11
C LYS A 379 0.55 -2.12 17.58
N ALA A 380 -0.68 -1.77 17.22
CA ALA A 380 -1.06 -0.43 16.79
C ALA A 380 -0.75 0.62 17.88
N THR A 381 -0.97 0.30 19.17
CA THR A 381 -0.61 1.20 20.28
C THR A 381 0.88 1.52 20.28
N ALA A 382 1.75 0.52 20.15
CA ALA A 382 3.19 0.75 20.15
C ALA A 382 3.62 1.65 18.97
N GLU A 383 3.06 1.41 17.80
CA GLU A 383 3.33 2.18 16.59
C GLU A 383 2.85 3.63 16.71
N LEU A 384 1.61 3.83 17.17
CA LEU A 384 1.04 5.16 17.33
C LEU A 384 1.73 6.00 18.40
N LEU A 385 2.13 5.40 19.52
CA LEU A 385 2.91 6.09 20.54
C LEU A 385 4.28 6.53 20.02
N ALA A 386 4.97 5.65 19.29
CA ALA A 386 6.25 5.97 18.66
C ALA A 386 6.10 7.07 17.59
N PHE A 387 5.07 6.96 16.76
CA PHE A 387 4.73 7.95 15.73
C PHE A 387 4.40 9.33 16.33
N SER A 388 3.56 9.36 17.36
CA SER A 388 3.16 10.62 18.01
C SER A 388 4.34 11.35 18.61
N LYS A 389 5.27 10.62 19.23
CA LYS A 389 6.49 11.19 19.80
C LYS A 389 7.39 11.80 18.73
N ASP A 390 7.58 11.09 17.62
CA ASP A 390 8.37 11.60 16.50
C ASP A 390 7.72 12.85 15.87
N MET A 391 6.40 12.83 15.68
CA MET A 391 5.64 13.95 15.15
C MET A 391 5.74 15.17 16.07
N ALA A 392 5.56 14.99 17.37
CA ALA A 392 5.67 16.05 18.37
C ALA A 392 7.08 16.66 18.40
N ASN A 393 8.11 15.81 18.34
CA ASN A 393 9.49 16.31 18.27
C ASN A 393 9.74 17.13 17.00
N ARG A 394 9.27 16.68 15.83
CA ARG A 394 9.40 17.46 14.59
C ARG A 394 8.67 18.81 14.67
N VAL A 395 7.51 18.87 15.31
CA VAL A 395 6.78 20.13 15.53
C VAL A 395 7.59 21.05 16.44
N ALA A 396 8.09 20.55 17.55
CA ALA A 396 8.92 21.32 18.47
C ALA A 396 10.24 21.81 17.84
N ASP A 397 10.88 20.95 17.01
CA ASP A 397 12.14 21.23 16.33
C ASP A 397 11.99 22.27 15.20
N SER A 398 10.82 22.37 14.61
CA SER A 398 10.57 23.32 13.51
C SER A 398 10.71 24.78 13.96
N ASP A 399 10.42 25.08 15.23
CA ASP A 399 10.60 26.38 15.85
C ASP A 399 10.75 26.19 17.38
N PRO A 400 11.98 25.86 17.86
CA PRO A 400 12.20 25.45 19.25
C PRO A 400 11.89 26.53 20.29
N ASP A 401 11.99 27.81 19.91
CA ASP A 401 11.75 28.95 20.79
C ASP A 401 10.28 29.41 20.78
N ASN A 402 9.45 28.83 19.89
CA ASN A 402 8.06 29.22 19.75
C ASN A 402 7.18 28.50 20.77
N PRO A 403 6.58 29.23 21.72
CA PRO A 403 5.66 28.63 22.68
C PRO A 403 4.51 27.85 22.04
N ALA A 404 4.01 28.31 20.89
CA ALA A 404 2.91 27.63 20.20
C ALA A 404 3.37 26.28 19.61
N ALA A 405 4.57 26.19 19.06
CA ALA A 405 5.13 24.92 18.56
C ALA A 405 5.35 23.93 19.72
N GLN A 406 5.85 24.39 20.87
CA GLN A 406 6.01 23.56 22.05
C GLN A 406 4.65 23.10 22.62
N ASN A 407 3.66 23.97 22.65
CA ASN A 407 2.30 23.63 23.07
C ASN A 407 1.67 22.60 22.13
N ALA A 408 1.78 22.80 20.81
CA ALA A 408 1.29 21.86 19.80
C ALA A 408 1.95 20.47 19.95
N ALA A 409 3.26 20.41 20.18
CA ALA A 409 3.94 19.17 20.47
C ALA A 409 3.39 18.47 21.71
N GLY A 410 3.11 19.22 22.76
CA GLY A 410 2.48 18.73 23.98
C GLY A 410 1.07 18.18 23.76
N LEU A 411 0.25 18.87 22.97
CA LEU A 411 -1.10 18.41 22.61
C LEU A 411 -1.05 17.07 21.89
N ILE A 412 -0.16 16.92 20.92
CA ILE A 412 0.03 15.65 20.18
C ILE A 412 0.41 14.52 21.13
N GLU A 413 1.48 14.69 21.92
CA GLU A 413 1.94 13.68 22.88
C GLU A 413 0.85 13.32 23.89
N GLY A 414 0.20 14.34 24.45
CA GLY A 414 -0.84 14.18 25.45
C GLY A 414 -2.02 13.37 24.95
N THR A 415 -2.53 13.66 23.75
CA THR A 415 -3.66 12.94 23.16
C THR A 415 -3.37 11.46 23.02
N PHE A 416 -2.28 11.09 22.37
CA PHE A 416 -1.95 9.67 22.17
C PHE A 416 -1.63 8.94 23.49
N GLY A 417 -0.90 9.59 24.40
CA GLY A 417 -0.60 9.03 25.72
C GLY A 417 -1.86 8.85 26.58
N PHE A 418 -2.81 9.78 26.50
CA PHE A 418 -4.06 9.73 27.24
C PHE A 418 -4.99 8.63 26.70
N GLU A 419 -5.12 8.50 25.38
CA GLU A 419 -5.93 7.44 24.79
C GLU A 419 -5.34 6.05 25.08
N ALA A 420 -4.02 5.87 25.00
CA ALA A 420 -3.37 4.62 25.41
C ALA A 420 -3.64 4.29 26.90
N THR A 421 -3.69 5.29 27.77
CA THR A 421 -4.01 5.13 29.19
C THR A 421 -5.46 4.67 29.40
N LYS A 422 -6.41 5.30 28.70
CA LYS A 422 -7.83 4.90 28.74
C LYS A 422 -8.01 3.45 28.31
N VAL A 423 -7.46 3.08 27.14
CA VAL A 423 -7.52 1.71 26.61
C VAL A 423 -6.96 0.69 27.61
N TYR A 424 -5.77 0.96 28.18
CA TYR A 424 -5.20 0.07 29.20
C TYR A 424 -6.11 -0.11 30.41
N GLN A 425 -6.72 0.97 30.90
CA GLN A 425 -7.61 0.91 32.05
C GLN A 425 -8.92 0.19 31.75
N GLU A 426 -9.49 0.36 30.57
CA GLU A 426 -10.68 -0.37 30.12
C GLU A 426 -10.42 -1.87 30.03
N ILE A 427 -9.29 -2.27 29.41
CA ILE A 427 -8.89 -3.68 29.35
C ILE A 427 -8.69 -4.23 30.77
N LYS A 428 -8.01 -3.48 31.64
CA LYS A 428 -7.74 -3.87 33.02
C LYS A 428 -9.01 -3.99 33.87
N ALA A 429 -10.01 -3.14 33.63
CA ALA A 429 -11.30 -3.22 34.29
C ALA A 429 -12.10 -4.44 33.86
N LYS A 430 -11.94 -4.90 32.61
CA LYS A 430 -12.57 -6.13 32.09
C LYS A 430 -11.82 -7.38 32.55
N ASP A 431 -10.50 -7.45 32.36
CA ASP A 431 -9.64 -8.56 32.76
C ASP A 431 -8.17 -8.09 33.00
N SER A 432 -7.68 -8.27 34.22
CA SER A 432 -6.31 -7.92 34.57
C SER A 432 -5.25 -8.75 33.86
N LYS A 433 -5.56 -9.98 33.43
CA LYS A 433 -4.66 -10.85 32.68
C LYS A 433 -4.53 -10.34 31.24
N ASP A 434 -5.63 -9.94 30.62
CA ASP A 434 -5.63 -9.37 29.28
C ASP A 434 -4.85 -8.05 29.27
N ALA A 435 -5.01 -7.20 30.30
CA ALA A 435 -4.22 -6.00 30.45
C ALA A 435 -2.71 -6.29 30.55
N SER A 436 -2.32 -7.32 31.29
CA SER A 436 -0.91 -7.73 31.39
C SER A 436 -0.38 -8.27 30.07
N THR A 437 -1.20 -8.98 29.32
CA THR A 437 -0.85 -9.50 27.98
C THR A 437 -0.68 -8.35 27.01
N TRP A 438 -1.64 -7.42 26.94
CA TRP A 438 -1.60 -6.23 26.12
C TRP A 438 -0.35 -5.39 26.43
N GLN A 439 -0.08 -5.12 27.72
CA GLN A 439 1.13 -4.44 28.17
C GLN A 439 2.42 -5.14 27.72
N GLY A 440 2.47 -6.45 27.86
CA GLY A 440 3.64 -7.25 27.44
C GLY A 440 3.92 -7.13 25.95
N ILE A 441 2.87 -7.15 25.12
CA ILE A 441 2.99 -7.00 23.66
C ILE A 441 3.46 -5.59 23.30
N VAL A 442 2.85 -4.52 23.85
CA VAL A 442 3.27 -3.13 23.58
C VAL A 442 4.74 -2.93 23.96
N SER A 443 5.15 -3.35 25.16
CA SER A 443 6.55 -3.23 25.63
C SER A 443 7.53 -4.02 24.74
N SER A 444 7.13 -5.22 24.29
CA SER A 444 7.94 -6.05 23.39
C SER A 444 8.13 -5.41 22.03
N GLN A 445 7.06 -4.86 21.45
CA GLN A 445 7.11 -4.17 20.14
C GLN A 445 8.01 -2.94 20.21
N LEU A 446 7.83 -2.07 21.22
CA LEU A 446 8.68 -0.90 21.43
C LEU A 446 10.15 -1.28 21.63
N SER A 447 10.42 -2.36 22.40
CA SER A 447 11.79 -2.84 22.63
C SER A 447 12.41 -3.43 21.35
N THR A 448 11.63 -4.10 20.53
CA THR A 448 12.09 -4.66 19.24
C THR A 448 12.48 -3.54 18.29
N VAL A 449 11.65 -2.51 18.15
CA VAL A 449 11.94 -1.34 17.30
C VAL A 449 13.20 -0.60 17.83
N LEU A 450 13.34 -0.45 19.15
CA LEU A 450 14.54 0.14 19.76
C LEU A 450 15.82 -0.66 19.45
N GLY A 451 15.73 -1.99 19.50
CA GLY A 451 16.87 -2.89 19.29
C GLY A 451 17.35 -2.98 17.85
N THR A 452 16.44 -2.95 16.89
CA THR A 452 16.76 -3.13 15.47
C THR A 452 17.15 -1.83 14.79
N GLY A 453 16.75 -0.67 15.32
CA GLY A 453 16.95 0.63 14.66
C GLY A 453 16.26 0.71 13.29
N VAL A 454 15.23 -0.09 13.11
CA VAL A 454 14.49 -0.20 11.85
C VAL A 454 13.54 0.97 11.75
N ASP A 455 13.47 1.52 10.55
CA ASP A 455 12.34 2.33 10.14
C ASP A 455 11.06 1.55 10.45
N ILE A 456 10.11 2.15 11.15
CA ILE A 456 8.80 1.56 11.28
C ILE A 456 8.20 1.60 9.88
N ALA A 457 8.31 0.48 9.18
CA ALA A 457 7.71 0.33 7.86
C ALA A 457 6.22 0.05 8.08
N PHE A 458 5.41 1.04 7.83
CA PHE A 458 3.99 0.85 7.62
C PHE A 458 3.84 0.30 6.20
N ASP A 459 3.48 -0.96 6.06
CA ASP A 459 3.30 -1.66 4.78
C ASP A 459 1.78 -1.77 4.50
N PRO A 460 1.27 -1.61 3.26
CA PRO A 460 1.97 -1.67 1.99
C PRO A 460 1.96 -0.37 1.19
N GLY A 461 3.14 0.07 0.88
CA GLY A 461 3.33 0.88 -0.34
C GLY A 461 3.58 2.35 -0.19
N ALA A 462 3.53 2.96 0.99
CA ALA A 462 3.59 4.40 0.93
C ALA A 462 4.58 5.11 1.85
N VAL A 463 4.57 4.96 3.14
CA VAL A 463 5.33 5.94 3.95
C VAL A 463 6.18 5.25 4.99
N VAL A 464 7.42 4.98 4.65
CA VAL A 464 8.45 4.68 5.64
C VAL A 464 8.73 5.98 6.41
N LYS A 465 8.17 6.09 7.62
CA LYS A 465 8.53 7.17 8.54
C LYS A 465 9.52 6.63 9.55
N THR A 466 10.72 7.17 9.53
CA THR A 466 11.80 6.80 10.47
C THR A 466 11.51 7.45 11.82
N VAL A 467 11.32 6.64 12.86
CA VAL A 467 11.19 7.12 14.23
C VAL A 467 12.55 7.04 14.93
N SER A 468 12.95 8.10 15.63
CA SER A 468 14.24 8.12 16.32
C SER A 468 14.28 7.13 17.49
N LYS A 469 15.44 6.49 17.71
CA LYS A 469 15.65 5.59 18.87
C LYS A 469 15.38 6.27 20.20
N ALA A 470 15.68 7.56 20.32
CA ALA A 470 15.40 8.35 21.50
C ALA A 470 13.89 8.48 21.75
N ALA A 471 13.11 8.76 20.71
CA ALA A 471 11.66 8.81 20.81
C ALA A 471 11.06 7.47 21.28
N ILE A 472 11.55 6.35 20.75
CA ILE A 472 11.07 5.01 21.14
C ILE A 472 11.42 4.71 22.61
N LYS A 473 12.63 5.10 23.05
CA LYS A 473 13.07 4.91 24.43
C LYS A 473 12.21 5.70 25.41
N ASP A 474 11.90 6.95 25.08
CA ASP A 474 11.02 7.79 25.88
C ASP A 474 9.61 7.21 25.97
N VAL A 475 9.06 6.73 24.85
CA VAL A 475 7.75 6.08 24.82
C VAL A 475 7.75 4.80 25.66
N LEU A 476 8.80 3.98 25.61
CA LEU A 476 8.92 2.76 26.42
C LEU A 476 8.97 3.10 27.93
N ASN A 477 9.69 4.16 28.30
CA ASN A 477 9.73 4.64 29.67
C ASN A 477 8.35 5.13 30.13
N LEU A 478 7.69 6.00 29.34
CA LEU A 478 6.35 6.47 29.61
C LEU A 478 5.39 5.30 29.82
N PHE A 479 5.40 4.36 28.90
CA PHE A 479 4.50 3.22 28.94
C PHE A 479 4.69 2.37 30.20
N THR A 480 5.95 2.05 30.57
CA THR A 480 6.26 1.19 31.70
C THR A 480 6.16 1.88 33.05
N THR A 481 6.33 3.20 33.11
CA THR A 481 6.38 3.96 34.37
C THR A 481 5.07 4.68 34.68
N HIS A 482 4.29 5.10 33.68
CA HIS A 482 3.07 5.87 33.87
C HIS A 482 1.82 5.15 33.39
N ILE A 483 1.69 4.86 32.09
CA ILE A 483 0.45 4.31 31.50
C ILE A 483 -0.03 3.08 32.28
N VAL A 484 0.91 2.22 32.68
CA VAL A 484 0.62 0.96 33.37
C VAL A 484 0.41 1.13 34.87
N LYS A 485 0.95 2.19 35.49
CA LYS A 485 0.91 2.40 36.94
C LYS A 485 -0.26 3.24 37.42
N ILE A 486 -0.93 3.98 36.54
CA ILE A 486 -2.12 4.76 36.90
C ILE A 486 -3.21 3.82 37.41
N SER A 487 -3.76 4.10 38.60
CA SER A 487 -4.87 3.33 39.14
C SER A 487 -6.21 3.84 38.58
N PRO A 488 -7.25 3.00 38.49
CA PRO A 488 -8.57 3.40 38.02
C PRO A 488 -9.15 4.64 38.78
N ASP A 489 -8.84 4.75 40.05
CA ASP A 489 -9.31 5.85 40.91
C ASP A 489 -8.65 7.22 40.56
N GLN A 490 -7.56 7.17 39.76
CA GLN A 490 -6.81 8.37 39.33
C GLN A 490 -7.15 8.79 37.89
N MET A 491 -8.05 8.11 37.22
CA MET A 491 -8.46 8.47 35.85
C MET A 491 -9.18 9.81 35.73
N GLY A 492 -9.71 10.34 36.84
CA GLY A 492 -10.32 11.67 36.87
C GLY A 492 -9.34 12.82 37.14
N ASP A 493 -8.15 12.50 37.63
CA ASP A 493 -7.10 13.47 37.91
C ASP A 493 -6.01 13.35 36.83
N PRO A 494 -5.75 14.41 36.05
CA PRO A 494 -4.64 14.39 35.12
C PRO A 494 -3.34 14.10 35.90
N PRO A 495 -2.46 13.19 35.38
CA PRO A 495 -1.14 12.99 36.01
C PRO A 495 -0.46 14.34 36.18
N SER A 496 0.17 14.57 37.34
CA SER A 496 0.85 15.84 37.54
C SER A 496 1.87 16.06 36.42
N THR A 497 1.91 17.26 35.87
CA THR A 497 2.83 17.63 34.79
C THR A 497 4.29 17.29 35.13
N ALA A 498 4.67 17.32 36.41
CA ALA A 498 6.00 16.92 36.87
C ALA A 498 6.34 15.46 36.62
N THR A 499 5.38 14.55 36.78
CA THR A 499 5.58 13.11 36.57
C THR A 499 5.72 12.73 35.08
N TRP A 500 4.98 13.41 34.21
CA TRP A 500 5.09 13.25 32.77
C TRP A 500 6.40 13.85 32.23
N ARG A 501 6.87 14.91 32.84
CA ARG A 501 8.08 15.62 32.47
C ARG A 501 9.33 14.75 32.56
N ASP A 502 9.47 13.99 33.65
CA ASP A 502 10.67 13.19 33.91
C ASP A 502 10.84 12.05 32.89
N ASP A 503 9.76 11.53 32.34
CA ASP A 503 9.78 10.36 31.45
C ASP A 503 9.72 10.70 29.95
N TRP A 504 9.19 11.87 29.57
CA TRP A 504 9.17 12.34 28.18
C TRP A 504 10.36 13.24 27.82
N SER A 505 11.27 13.49 28.75
CA SER A 505 12.18 14.61 28.68
C SER A 505 13.44 14.37 27.86
N GLU A 506 13.93 13.12 27.69
CA GLU A 506 15.24 12.90 27.09
C GLU A 506 15.28 13.31 25.60
N ALA A 507 14.30 12.87 24.78
CA ALA A 507 14.27 13.24 23.36
C ALA A 507 13.96 14.72 23.15
N ALA A 508 13.10 15.30 24.00
CA ALA A 508 12.76 16.70 23.94
C ALA A 508 13.93 17.59 24.39
N HIS A 509 14.68 17.20 25.43
CA HIS A 509 15.92 17.85 25.81
C HIS A 509 16.95 17.83 24.68
N GLN A 510 17.14 16.67 24.06
CA GLN A 510 18.07 16.47 22.97
C GLN A 510 17.72 17.36 21.77
N SER A 511 16.44 17.40 21.40
CA SER A 511 15.91 18.26 20.35
C SER A 511 16.17 19.73 20.61
N TYR A 512 15.85 20.21 21.81
CA TYR A 512 16.11 21.59 22.19
C TYR A 512 17.61 21.93 22.18
N MET A 513 18.45 21.05 22.72
CA MET A 513 19.89 21.24 22.80
C MET A 513 20.59 21.22 21.43
N LYS A 514 20.05 20.50 20.45
CA LYS A 514 20.53 20.50 19.06
C LYS A 514 20.57 21.92 18.48
N ASN A 515 19.65 22.76 18.90
CA ASN A 515 19.48 24.12 18.37
C ASN A 515 20.02 25.20 19.32
N HIS A 516 20.47 24.85 20.54
CA HIS A 516 20.90 25.80 21.56
C HIS A 516 22.18 25.37 22.26
N SER A 517 23.19 26.24 22.26
CA SER A 517 24.38 26.08 23.12
C SER A 517 24.05 26.48 24.55
N LEU A 518 23.68 25.52 25.39
CA LEU A 518 23.29 25.77 26.77
C LEU A 518 24.50 25.62 27.72
N GLY A 519 24.74 26.63 28.55
CA GLY A 519 25.77 26.60 29.58
C GLY A 519 27.19 26.41 29.01
N ASN A 520 28.07 25.82 29.83
CA ASN A 520 29.44 25.46 29.43
C ASN A 520 29.69 23.95 29.66
N PRO A 521 29.30 23.08 28.73
CA PRO A 521 29.46 21.63 28.91
C PRO A 521 30.92 21.20 29.09
N GLN A 522 31.86 21.95 28.53
CA GLN A 522 33.28 21.65 28.64
C GLN A 522 33.82 21.77 30.05
N GLN A 523 33.26 22.64 30.88
CA GLN A 523 33.60 22.76 32.29
C GLN A 523 33.23 21.48 33.04
N TYR A 524 32.04 20.95 32.80
CA TYR A 524 31.58 19.70 33.43
C TYR A 524 32.34 18.48 32.92
N ALA A 525 32.71 18.47 31.64
CA ALA A 525 33.56 17.43 31.09
C ALA A 525 34.93 17.38 31.79
N GLN A 526 35.56 18.53 32.05
CA GLN A 526 36.82 18.60 32.77
C GLN A 526 36.73 18.10 34.21
N ILE A 527 35.60 18.40 34.89
CA ILE A 527 35.44 18.05 36.31
C ILE A 527 35.12 16.56 36.51
N TYR A 528 34.30 15.97 35.62
CA TYR A 528 33.69 14.67 35.87
C TYR A 528 34.08 13.57 34.88
N SER A 529 34.63 13.93 33.68
CA SER A 529 34.95 12.98 32.62
C SER A 529 36.37 13.14 32.04
N ASP A 530 37.31 13.69 32.83
CA ASP A 530 38.70 13.90 32.42
C ASP A 530 38.86 14.69 31.11
N GLY A 531 37.96 15.66 30.89
CA GLY A 531 37.93 16.48 29.67
C GLY A 531 37.32 15.80 28.43
N LYS A 532 36.83 14.58 28.55
CA LYS A 532 36.15 13.88 27.46
C LYS A 532 34.75 14.47 27.26
N PRO A 533 34.41 14.90 26.04
CA PRO A 533 33.06 15.39 25.75
C PRO A 533 32.01 14.34 26.12
N PHE A 534 30.92 14.78 26.73
CA PHE A 534 29.78 13.94 27.05
C PHE A 534 28.58 14.21 26.15
N LEU A 535 28.63 15.29 25.34
CA LEU A 535 27.64 15.60 24.30
C LEU A 535 28.25 15.34 22.93
N THR A 536 27.43 14.86 22.03
CA THR A 536 27.68 14.83 20.58
C THR A 536 27.46 16.25 19.98
N ASP A 537 27.85 16.45 18.73
CA ASP A 537 27.68 17.76 18.06
C ASP A 537 26.21 18.17 17.92
N ASP A 538 25.29 17.23 17.98
CA ASP A 538 23.84 17.42 17.94
C ASP A 538 23.20 17.42 19.34
N GLY A 539 23.98 17.55 20.40
CA GLY A 539 23.50 17.76 21.78
C GLY A 539 23.05 16.49 22.52
N HIS A 540 23.31 15.30 21.96
CA HIS A 540 22.99 14.04 22.62
C HIS A 540 24.09 13.62 23.62
N LEU A 541 23.71 12.87 24.64
CA LEU A 541 24.71 12.14 25.41
C LEU A 541 25.41 11.11 24.49
N VAL A 542 26.74 11.09 24.50
CA VAL A 542 27.51 10.17 23.65
C VAL A 542 27.10 8.72 23.86
N GLU A 543 27.02 7.95 22.80
CA GLU A 543 26.71 6.52 22.88
C GLU A 543 27.76 5.79 23.73
N ASN A 544 27.31 4.86 24.57
CA ASN A 544 28.17 4.15 25.52
C ASN A 544 28.94 5.05 26.49
N ALA A 545 28.29 6.15 26.93
CA ALA A 545 28.88 7.10 27.88
C ALA A 545 29.43 6.40 29.11
N THR A 546 30.69 6.73 29.47
CA THR A 546 31.32 6.27 30.69
C THR A 546 30.60 6.82 31.93
N PRO A 547 30.75 6.20 33.13
CA PRO A 547 30.18 6.73 34.36
C PRO A 547 30.54 8.21 34.63
N GLY A 548 31.76 8.61 34.24
CA GLY A 548 32.20 10.01 34.34
C GLY A 548 31.45 10.93 33.39
N GLN A 549 31.20 10.52 32.15
CA GLN A 549 30.43 11.28 31.18
C GLN A 549 28.94 11.35 31.56
N GLN A 550 28.36 10.28 32.06
CA GLN A 550 26.99 10.27 32.59
C GLN A 550 26.84 11.24 33.78
N LYS A 551 27.84 11.26 34.66
CA LYS A 551 27.85 12.19 35.79
C LYS A 551 28.02 13.64 35.32
N ALA A 552 28.91 13.88 34.36
CA ALA A 552 29.09 15.22 33.75
C ALA A 552 27.78 15.74 33.15
N TYR A 553 27.07 14.90 32.41
CA TYR A 553 25.75 15.21 31.84
C TYR A 553 24.72 15.53 32.91
N SER A 554 24.59 14.69 33.94
CA SER A 554 23.65 14.89 35.05
C SER A 554 23.91 16.17 35.83
N GLU A 555 25.17 16.50 36.10
CA GLU A 555 25.50 17.73 36.84
C GLU A 555 25.37 19.00 35.96
N TRP A 556 25.63 18.88 34.66
CA TRP A 556 25.40 19.96 33.69
C TRP A 556 23.91 20.29 33.55
N LEU A 557 23.02 19.29 33.55
CA LEU A 557 21.56 19.51 33.55
C LEU A 557 21.06 20.24 34.81
N LYS A 558 21.79 20.17 35.93
CA LYS A 558 21.49 20.87 37.17
C LYS A 558 22.01 22.31 37.22
N ASP A 559 22.83 22.70 36.22
CA ASP A 559 23.29 24.10 36.10
C ASP A 559 22.08 25.03 36.00
N ALA A 560 22.06 26.09 36.80
CA ALA A 560 20.89 26.97 36.86
C ALA A 560 20.55 27.63 35.52
N ALA A 561 21.54 27.95 34.70
CA ALA A 561 21.30 28.52 33.37
C ALA A 561 20.70 27.49 32.43
N VAL A 562 21.18 26.24 32.49
CA VAL A 562 20.69 25.12 31.69
C VAL A 562 19.27 24.73 32.13
N ALA A 563 19.09 24.54 33.45
CA ALA A 563 17.81 24.17 34.01
C ALA A 563 16.70 25.21 33.73
N ASN A 564 17.00 26.50 33.90
CA ASN A 564 16.03 27.56 33.60
C ASN A 564 15.67 27.67 32.13
N ALA A 565 16.63 27.45 31.21
CA ALA A 565 16.37 27.49 29.78
C ALA A 565 15.47 26.30 29.36
N LEU A 566 15.78 25.11 29.86
CA LEU A 566 14.98 23.92 29.64
C LEU A 566 13.57 24.05 30.25
N ASP A 567 13.47 24.53 31.50
CA ASP A 567 12.18 24.75 32.16
C ASP A 567 11.28 25.72 31.38
N LYS A 568 11.84 26.78 30.83
CA LYS A 568 11.09 27.72 30.00
C LYS A 568 10.62 27.10 28.69
N ALA A 569 11.47 26.29 28.03
CA ALA A 569 11.12 25.60 26.79
C ALA A 569 10.01 24.56 27.02
N PHE A 570 10.08 23.81 28.12
CA PHE A 570 9.15 22.72 28.40
C PHE A 570 7.82 23.15 29.05
N LEU A 571 7.74 24.34 29.66
CA LEU A 571 6.51 24.81 30.27
C LEU A 571 5.34 24.80 29.28
N ASN A 572 5.53 25.27 28.07
CA ASN A 572 4.47 25.31 27.07
C ASN A 572 4.10 23.91 26.54
N ARG A 573 5.07 23.00 26.46
CA ARG A 573 4.83 21.60 26.09
C ARG A 573 4.02 20.87 27.18
N ASP A 574 4.34 21.11 28.44
CA ASP A 574 3.57 20.61 29.59
C ASP A 574 2.13 21.17 29.62
N LEU A 575 1.94 22.46 29.30
CA LEU A 575 0.62 23.06 29.17
C LEU A 575 -0.20 22.44 28.04
N GLY A 576 0.42 22.13 26.88
CA GLY A 576 -0.23 21.42 25.81
C GLY A 576 -0.69 20.01 26.22
N ARG A 577 0.19 19.24 26.90
CA ARG A 577 -0.17 17.91 27.43
C ARG A 577 -1.35 18.00 28.42
N LEU A 578 -1.33 18.96 29.31
CA LEU A 578 -2.43 19.17 30.26
C LEU A 578 -3.73 19.53 29.53
N GLY A 579 -3.64 20.38 28.49
CA GLY A 579 -4.78 20.76 27.65
C GLY A 579 -5.47 19.56 27.05
N SER A 580 -4.71 18.63 26.40
CA SER A 580 -5.27 17.43 25.79
C SER A 580 -5.95 16.49 26.81
N MET A 581 -5.42 16.40 28.04
CA MET A 581 -6.00 15.58 29.11
C MET A 581 -7.27 16.16 29.73
N THR A 582 -7.41 17.47 29.74
CA THR A 582 -8.54 18.16 30.35
C THR A 582 -9.62 18.58 29.38
N GLY A 583 -9.41 18.36 28.07
CA GLY A 583 -10.30 18.81 27.00
C GLY A 583 -10.36 20.34 26.85
N VAL A 584 -9.39 21.05 27.41
CA VAL A 584 -9.22 22.51 27.27
C VAL A 584 -8.15 22.73 26.17
N HIS A 585 -8.61 23.00 24.97
CA HIS A 585 -7.77 23.30 23.81
C HIS A 585 -7.58 24.78 23.57
#